data_3d756cf3e7a781fcec973b63f9351f7b
#
_entry.id   3d756cf3e7a781fcec973b63f9351f7b
#
_cell.length_a   1.000
_cell.length_b   1.000
_cell.length_c   1.000
_cell.angle_alpha   90.00
_cell.angle_beta   90.00
_cell.angle_gamma   90.00
#
_symmetry.space_group_name_H-M   'P 1'
#
loop_
_entity.id
_entity.type
_entity.pdbx_description
1 polymer ?
#
loop_
_entity_poly.entity_id
_entity_poly.type
_entity_poly.pdbx_seq_one_letter_code
_entity_poly.pdbx_strand_id
1 'polypeptide(L)'
;RKIQTKPPRVIMYHKPAGEIVSQSDPEGRPTVFDRLPKPRQGRWIAVGRLDFNTEGLLLFTTSGELANRLMHPRYGVEREYAVRILGDLSQENMTQLKSGITLDDGQAKFLRLSMGGGEGANRWYHVALTEGRNREVRRMFEAVGHVVSRLIRTRYGIFLLPPRLRRGKWEEIEAGGIYNLMKFAGLKMPQPQDKRRNPNTQGRDSRSPAGEDFQPDPMQTSVSYWGSRDALTQASGHGALTHQNRGGKPGGGGSGEGRGPFRGRTQGGRPGAGGQ
;
A
#
# COMPACT_ATOMS: atom_id res chain seq x y z
N ARG A 1 22.16 -26.06 11.72
CA ARG A 1 22.00 -24.61 12.06
C ARG A 1 20.64 -24.15 11.54
N LYS A 2 19.70 -23.83 12.44
CA LYS A 2 18.43 -23.19 12.06
C LYS A 2 18.74 -21.77 11.64
N ILE A 3 18.49 -21.46 10.36
CA ILE A 3 18.64 -20.12 9.82
C ILE A 3 17.51 -19.26 10.41
N GLN A 4 17.87 -18.28 11.23
CA GLN A 4 16.92 -17.29 11.74
C GLN A 4 16.56 -16.37 10.58
N THR A 5 15.37 -16.50 10.05
CA THR A 5 14.84 -15.56 9.07
C THR A 5 14.45 -14.26 9.78
N LYS A 6 15.24 -13.22 9.58
CA LYS A 6 14.88 -11.86 10.03
C LYS A 6 13.82 -11.27 9.10
N PRO A 7 12.98 -10.36 9.59
CA PRO A 7 12.07 -9.61 8.72
C PRO A 7 12.86 -8.96 7.56
N PRO A 8 12.31 -8.96 6.35
CA PRO A 8 12.97 -8.31 5.21
C PRO A 8 13.07 -6.79 5.46
N ARG A 9 14.15 -6.19 5.02
CA ARG A 9 14.23 -4.74 4.89
C ARG A 9 13.72 -4.34 3.52
N VAL A 10 13.05 -3.20 3.44
CA VAL A 10 12.53 -2.66 2.18
C VAL A 10 12.82 -1.17 2.14
N ILE A 11 13.28 -0.70 0.98
CA ILE A 11 13.59 0.71 0.71
C ILE A 11 12.75 1.18 -0.47
N MET A 12 12.15 2.36 -0.34
CA MET A 12 11.66 3.16 -1.44
C MET A 12 12.77 4.07 -1.93
N TYR A 13 13.05 4.05 -3.21
CA TYR A 13 14.03 4.90 -3.87
C TYR A 13 13.36 5.72 -4.96
N HIS A 14 13.60 7.03 -4.97
CA HIS A 14 13.17 7.88 -6.08
C HIS A 14 14.28 7.93 -7.13
N LYS A 15 14.21 7.00 -8.07
CA LYS A 15 15.18 6.92 -9.16
C LYS A 15 15.11 8.17 -10.06
N PRO A 16 16.19 8.91 -10.26
CA PRO A 16 16.25 9.94 -11.30
C PRO A 16 16.42 9.32 -12.69
N ALA A 17 16.26 10.10 -13.75
CA ALA A 17 16.77 9.76 -15.07
C ALA A 17 18.30 9.74 -15.03
N GLY A 18 18.95 8.97 -15.91
CA GLY A 18 20.39 8.89 -16.01
C GLY A 18 21.06 7.85 -15.10
N GLU A 19 20.27 6.97 -14.48
CA GLU A 19 20.79 5.82 -13.72
C GLU A 19 20.24 4.52 -14.29
N ILE A 20 21.04 3.46 -14.26
CA ILE A 20 20.60 2.11 -14.65
C ILE A 20 20.30 1.26 -13.41
N VAL A 21 19.42 0.29 -13.59
CA VAL A 21 19.08 -0.70 -12.56
C VAL A 21 19.91 -1.97 -12.81
N SER A 22 21.20 -1.87 -12.53
CA SER A 22 22.19 -2.97 -12.61
C SER A 22 23.18 -2.88 -11.47
N GLN A 23 23.72 -4.01 -11.02
CA GLN A 23 24.80 -4.02 -10.02
C GLN A 23 26.16 -3.68 -10.60
N SER A 24 26.33 -3.87 -11.90
CA SER A 24 27.51 -3.46 -12.66
C SER A 24 27.10 -3.02 -14.05
N ASP A 25 27.84 -2.09 -14.61
CA ASP A 25 27.65 -1.62 -15.97
C ASP A 25 29.00 -1.58 -16.71
N PRO A 26 29.11 -2.31 -17.83
CA PRO A 26 30.33 -2.29 -18.63
C PRO A 26 30.65 -0.92 -19.23
N GLU A 27 29.64 -0.07 -19.42
CA GLU A 27 29.78 1.27 -19.99
C GLU A 27 30.06 2.34 -18.92
N GLY A 28 30.15 1.94 -17.62
CA GLY A 28 30.47 2.86 -16.53
C GLY A 28 29.37 3.89 -16.21
N ARG A 29 28.11 3.64 -16.61
CA ARG A 29 26.98 4.51 -16.28
C ARG A 29 26.66 4.41 -14.78
N PRO A 30 26.19 5.50 -14.15
CA PRO A 30 25.77 5.48 -12.75
C PRO A 30 24.70 4.41 -12.50
N THR A 31 24.85 3.65 -11.42
CA THR A 31 23.87 2.64 -11.02
C THR A 31 23.02 3.12 -9.86
N VAL A 32 21.80 2.61 -9.75
CA VAL A 32 20.93 2.89 -8.59
C VAL A 32 21.56 2.39 -7.29
N PHE A 33 22.42 1.35 -7.35
CA PHE A 33 23.03 0.74 -6.17
C PHE A 33 24.11 1.62 -5.53
N ASP A 34 24.72 2.53 -6.30
CA ASP A 34 25.77 3.45 -5.80
C ASP A 34 25.23 4.42 -4.74
N ARG A 35 23.91 4.68 -4.75
CA ARG A 35 23.24 5.61 -3.84
C ARG A 35 22.55 4.94 -2.67
N LEU A 36 22.46 3.62 -2.66
CA LEU A 36 21.78 2.89 -1.59
C LEU A 36 22.71 2.70 -0.37
N PRO A 37 22.15 2.65 0.84
CA PRO A 37 22.92 2.32 2.02
C PRO A 37 23.39 0.86 1.96
N LYS A 38 24.56 0.58 2.50
CA LYS A 38 25.03 -0.81 2.62
C LYS A 38 24.07 -1.60 3.54
N PRO A 39 23.51 -2.72 3.08
CA PRO A 39 22.66 -3.52 3.95
C PRO A 39 23.49 -4.17 5.06
N ARG A 40 22.97 -4.20 6.29
CA ARG A 40 23.68 -4.85 7.42
C ARG A 40 23.86 -6.35 7.21
N GLN A 41 22.98 -6.98 6.45
CA GLN A 41 23.02 -8.41 6.09
C GLN A 41 22.39 -8.60 4.71
N GLY A 42 22.93 -9.55 3.92
CA GLY A 42 22.45 -9.85 2.58
C GLY A 42 22.83 -8.78 1.56
N ARG A 43 22.03 -8.65 0.53
CA ARG A 43 22.19 -7.67 -0.55
C ARG A 43 20.85 -7.04 -0.89
N TRP A 44 20.87 -5.83 -1.45
CA TRP A 44 19.70 -5.24 -2.06
C TRP A 44 19.33 -5.94 -3.37
N ILE A 45 18.07 -6.25 -3.51
CA ILE A 45 17.46 -6.81 -4.71
C ILE A 45 16.45 -5.78 -5.18
N ALA A 46 16.61 -5.29 -6.41
CA ALA A 46 15.65 -4.39 -7.02
C ALA A 46 14.34 -5.12 -7.32
N VAL A 47 13.22 -4.52 -6.98
CA VAL A 47 11.88 -5.02 -7.32
C VAL A 47 11.50 -4.49 -8.71
N GLY A 48 11.91 -5.21 -9.74
CA GLY A 48 11.78 -4.80 -11.12
C GLY A 48 12.86 -3.79 -11.56
N ARG A 49 12.66 -3.28 -12.76
CA ARG A 49 13.57 -2.30 -13.36
C ARG A 49 12.79 -1.07 -13.81
N LEU A 50 13.50 0.02 -13.94
CA LEU A 50 13.12 1.22 -14.67
C LEU A 50 14.21 1.51 -15.68
N ASP A 51 13.83 1.94 -16.87
CA ASP A 51 14.78 2.30 -17.92
C ASP A 51 15.65 3.48 -17.50
N PHE A 52 16.75 3.70 -18.21
CA PHE A 52 17.69 4.79 -18.00
C PHE A 52 16.99 6.16 -17.92
N ASN A 53 16.06 6.44 -18.86
CA ASN A 53 15.32 7.69 -18.97
C ASN A 53 13.94 7.64 -18.24
N THR A 54 13.72 6.67 -17.35
CA THR A 54 12.49 6.58 -16.55
C THR A 54 12.79 6.93 -15.11
N GLU A 55 11.97 7.80 -14.54
CA GLU A 55 12.08 8.27 -13.16
C GLU A 55 11.06 7.59 -12.25
N GLY A 56 11.17 7.84 -10.94
CA GLY A 56 10.12 7.54 -9.98
C GLY A 56 10.42 6.40 -9.03
N LEU A 57 9.36 5.83 -8.48
CA LEU A 57 9.43 4.86 -7.39
C LEU A 57 10.06 3.54 -7.84
N LEU A 58 11.15 3.18 -7.20
CA LEU A 58 11.78 1.86 -7.29
C LEU A 58 11.91 1.28 -5.87
N LEU A 59 11.51 0.03 -5.71
CA LEU A 59 11.61 -0.67 -4.44
C LEU A 59 12.84 -1.57 -4.43
N PHE A 60 13.48 -1.68 -3.28
CA PHE A 60 14.54 -2.65 -3.02
C PHE A 60 14.22 -3.44 -1.77
N THR A 61 14.54 -4.70 -1.75
CA THR A 61 14.36 -5.57 -0.59
C THR A 61 15.55 -6.48 -0.37
N THR A 62 15.72 -6.97 0.85
CA THR A 62 16.70 -8.02 1.17
C THR A 62 16.13 -9.43 1.03
N SER A 63 14.82 -9.59 0.71
CA SER A 63 14.15 -10.87 0.52
C SER A 63 13.94 -11.17 -0.96
N GLY A 64 14.57 -12.23 -1.46
CA GLY A 64 14.38 -12.71 -2.84
C GLY A 64 12.95 -13.19 -3.09
N GLU A 65 12.31 -13.81 -2.10
CA GLU A 65 10.94 -14.29 -2.22
C GLU A 65 9.96 -13.12 -2.36
N LEU A 66 10.10 -12.07 -1.53
CA LEU A 66 9.29 -10.87 -1.63
C LEU A 66 9.50 -10.17 -2.98
N ALA A 67 10.75 -10.04 -3.43
CA ALA A 67 11.06 -9.45 -4.74
C ALA A 67 10.36 -10.23 -5.86
N ASN A 68 10.46 -11.57 -5.85
CA ASN A 68 9.81 -12.41 -6.85
C ASN A 68 8.29 -12.27 -6.84
N ARG A 69 7.64 -12.26 -5.67
CA ARG A 69 6.19 -12.06 -5.54
C ARG A 69 5.72 -10.72 -6.11
N LEU A 70 6.48 -9.67 -5.90
CA LEU A 70 6.14 -8.34 -6.40
C LEU A 70 6.39 -8.17 -7.90
N MET A 71 7.39 -8.86 -8.45
CA MET A 71 7.77 -8.73 -9.87
C MET A 71 7.00 -9.63 -10.82
N HIS A 72 6.69 -10.85 -10.39
CA HIS A 72 6.17 -11.88 -11.29
C HIS A 72 4.77 -11.53 -11.81
N PRO A 73 4.55 -11.55 -13.14
CA PRO A 73 3.30 -11.10 -13.76
C PRO A 73 2.03 -11.76 -13.22
N ARG A 74 2.11 -13.04 -12.80
CA ARG A 74 0.96 -13.81 -12.28
C ARG A 74 0.30 -13.17 -11.05
N TYR A 75 1.03 -12.31 -10.31
CA TYR A 75 0.49 -11.65 -9.13
C TYR A 75 -0.19 -10.31 -9.43
N GLY A 76 -0.11 -9.84 -10.67
CA GLY A 76 -0.85 -8.69 -11.15
C GLY A 76 -0.61 -7.42 -10.34
N VAL A 77 0.61 -7.21 -9.83
CA VAL A 77 0.93 -6.03 -9.03
C VAL A 77 0.79 -4.77 -9.86
N GLU A 78 -0.13 -3.91 -9.49
CA GLU A 78 -0.44 -2.69 -10.21
C GLU A 78 0.67 -1.65 -10.09
N ARG A 79 0.95 -0.98 -11.19
CA ARG A 79 1.93 0.11 -11.31
C ARG A 79 1.25 1.32 -11.93
N GLU A 80 1.48 2.50 -11.36
CA GLU A 80 1.00 3.75 -11.94
C GLU A 80 2.15 4.62 -12.40
N TYR A 81 1.90 5.32 -13.50
CA TYR A 81 2.88 6.23 -14.09
C TYR A 81 2.23 7.57 -14.42
N ALA A 82 3.00 8.64 -14.20
CA ALA A 82 2.74 9.93 -14.82
C ALA A 82 3.56 10.00 -16.12
N VAL A 83 2.86 10.23 -17.22
CA VAL A 83 3.39 10.22 -18.58
C VAL A 83 3.23 11.62 -19.17
N ARG A 84 4.30 12.23 -19.64
CA ARG A 84 4.27 13.49 -20.36
C ARG A 84 4.49 13.26 -21.84
N ILE A 85 3.57 13.76 -22.65
CA ILE A 85 3.65 13.77 -24.11
C ILE A 85 3.56 15.18 -24.66
N LEU A 86 3.87 15.34 -25.92
CA LEU A 86 3.63 16.56 -26.68
C LEU A 86 2.26 16.47 -27.35
N GLY A 87 1.42 17.49 -27.16
CA GLY A 87 0.05 17.51 -27.67
C GLY A 87 -0.93 16.69 -26.84
N ASP A 88 -2.18 16.72 -27.24
CA ASP A 88 -3.30 16.04 -26.57
C ASP A 88 -3.58 14.68 -27.20
N LEU A 89 -3.92 13.69 -26.39
CA LEU A 89 -4.51 12.44 -26.88
C LEU A 89 -5.94 12.71 -27.35
N SER A 90 -6.27 12.25 -28.54
CA SER A 90 -7.66 12.22 -28.99
C SER A 90 -8.49 11.25 -28.11
N GLN A 91 -9.80 11.44 -28.08
CA GLN A 91 -10.70 10.54 -27.38
C GLN A 91 -10.62 9.10 -27.93
N GLU A 92 -10.38 8.96 -29.24
CA GLU A 92 -10.17 7.69 -29.92
C GLU A 92 -8.92 7.00 -29.42
N ASN A 93 -7.78 7.71 -29.37
CA ASN A 93 -6.52 7.18 -28.84
C ASN A 93 -6.66 6.75 -27.37
N MET A 94 -7.36 7.53 -26.55
CA MET A 94 -7.62 7.17 -25.16
C MET A 94 -8.48 5.90 -25.04
N THR A 95 -9.46 5.73 -25.90
CA THR A 95 -10.30 4.55 -25.95
C THR A 95 -9.51 3.33 -26.41
N GLN A 96 -8.70 3.49 -27.45
CA GLN A 96 -7.85 2.43 -28.00
C GLN A 96 -6.83 1.94 -26.95
N LEU A 97 -6.17 2.84 -26.24
CA LEU A 97 -5.23 2.52 -25.16
C LEU A 97 -5.87 1.79 -23.97
N LYS A 98 -7.15 2.00 -23.72
CA LYS A 98 -7.91 1.28 -22.66
C LYS A 98 -8.49 -0.04 -23.15
N SER A 99 -8.97 -0.13 -24.40
CA SER A 99 -9.54 -1.36 -24.95
C SER A 99 -8.47 -2.39 -25.28
N GLY A 100 -7.30 -1.92 -25.70
CA GLY A 100 -6.15 -2.74 -26.05
C GLY A 100 -5.58 -2.40 -27.42
N ILE A 101 -4.27 -2.39 -27.50
CA ILE A 101 -3.49 -2.20 -28.72
C ILE A 101 -2.56 -3.39 -28.95
N THR A 102 -2.26 -3.69 -30.17
CA THR A 102 -1.31 -4.74 -30.55
C THR A 102 0.09 -4.15 -30.59
N LEU A 103 0.97 -4.67 -29.75
CA LEU A 103 2.41 -4.44 -29.79
C LEU A 103 3.11 -5.68 -30.37
N ASP A 104 4.41 -5.57 -30.67
CA ASP A 104 5.20 -6.67 -31.23
C ASP A 104 5.20 -7.94 -30.35
N ASP A 105 5.04 -7.75 -29.05
CA ASP A 105 5.03 -8.81 -28.04
C ASP A 105 3.63 -9.15 -27.50
N GLY A 106 2.58 -8.74 -28.20
CA GLY A 106 1.19 -9.08 -27.92
C GLY A 106 0.31 -7.90 -27.54
N GLN A 107 -0.91 -8.20 -27.12
CA GLN A 107 -1.88 -7.19 -26.71
C GLN A 107 -1.44 -6.45 -25.45
N ALA A 108 -1.64 -5.12 -25.43
CA ALA A 108 -1.36 -4.28 -24.29
C ALA A 108 -2.51 -3.32 -24.03
N LYS A 109 -2.86 -3.08 -22.77
CA LYS A 109 -3.91 -2.12 -22.39
C LYS A 109 -3.61 -1.48 -21.06
N PHE A 110 -4.05 -0.26 -20.89
CA PHE A 110 -4.08 0.37 -19.57
C PHE A 110 -5.34 -0.03 -18.79
N LEU A 111 -5.18 -0.34 -17.53
CA LEU A 111 -6.31 -0.52 -16.61
C LEU A 111 -7.04 0.80 -16.37
N ARG A 112 -6.26 1.88 -16.26
CA ARG A 112 -6.76 3.25 -16.10
C ARG A 112 -5.90 4.19 -16.94
N LEU A 113 -6.55 5.18 -17.52
CA LEU A 113 -5.93 6.29 -18.23
C LEU A 113 -6.77 7.54 -17.96
N SER A 114 -6.16 8.57 -17.41
CA SER A 114 -6.79 9.85 -17.13
C SER A 114 -5.87 11.01 -17.48
N MET A 115 -6.43 12.15 -17.84
CA MET A 115 -5.68 13.38 -18.03
C MET A 115 -5.19 13.89 -16.66
N GLY A 116 -3.94 14.28 -16.58
CA GLY A 116 -3.27 14.82 -15.38
C GLY A 116 -2.98 16.33 -15.46
N GLY A 117 -3.52 17.01 -16.49
CA GLY A 117 -3.27 18.42 -16.74
C GLY A 117 -2.04 18.69 -17.63
N GLY A 118 -1.53 19.91 -17.57
CA GLY A 118 -0.34 20.34 -18.33
C GLY A 118 -0.48 21.77 -18.81
N GLU A 119 0.64 22.36 -19.21
CA GLU A 119 0.73 23.73 -19.74
C GLU A 119 1.32 23.71 -21.17
N GLY A 120 0.82 24.61 -22.02
CA GLY A 120 1.25 24.73 -23.39
C GLY A 120 1.07 23.42 -24.16
N ALA A 121 2.10 23.00 -24.89
CA ALA A 121 2.07 21.76 -25.67
C ALA A 121 2.37 20.48 -24.83
N ASN A 122 2.79 20.62 -23.58
CA ASN A 122 3.08 19.47 -22.73
C ASN A 122 1.81 19.03 -21.98
N ARG A 123 1.43 17.77 -22.16
CA ARG A 123 0.28 17.16 -21.48
C ARG A 123 0.70 16.00 -20.63
N TRP A 124 0.15 15.94 -19.42
CA TRP A 124 0.37 14.84 -18.50
C TRP A 124 -0.83 13.91 -18.48
N TYR A 125 -0.55 12.64 -18.43
CA TYR A 125 -1.53 11.57 -18.28
C TYR A 125 -1.12 10.66 -17.14
N HIS A 126 -2.09 10.16 -16.37
CA HIS A 126 -1.89 9.12 -15.38
C HIS A 126 -2.37 7.79 -15.96
N VAL A 127 -1.51 6.80 -15.95
CA VAL A 127 -1.81 5.47 -16.46
C VAL A 127 -1.53 4.40 -15.41
N ALA A 128 -2.32 3.32 -15.41
CA ALA A 128 -2.13 2.17 -14.56
C ALA A 128 -2.10 0.88 -15.39
N LEU A 129 -1.20 -0.03 -15.03
CA LEU A 129 -1.08 -1.36 -15.65
C LEU A 129 -0.57 -2.39 -14.63
N THR A 130 -0.79 -3.68 -14.91
CA THR A 130 -0.31 -4.79 -14.08
C THR A 130 0.92 -5.49 -14.65
N GLU A 131 1.20 -5.25 -15.92
CA GLU A 131 2.34 -5.79 -16.63
C GLU A 131 3.57 -4.89 -16.48
N GLY A 132 4.68 -5.29 -17.01
CA GLY A 132 5.94 -4.54 -16.95
C GLY A 132 6.87 -5.02 -18.04
N ARG A 133 6.35 -5.15 -19.28
CA ARG A 133 7.16 -5.49 -20.45
C ARG A 133 8.16 -4.37 -20.75
N ASN A 134 9.18 -4.69 -21.52
CA ASN A 134 10.19 -3.72 -21.88
C ASN A 134 9.56 -2.49 -22.53
N ARG A 135 9.81 -1.30 -21.96
CA ARG A 135 9.33 0.01 -22.44
C ARG A 135 7.84 0.05 -22.83
N GLU A 136 7.00 -0.78 -22.17
CA GLU A 136 5.60 -1.02 -22.52
C GLU A 136 4.80 0.30 -22.62
N VAL A 137 4.84 1.13 -21.61
CA VAL A 137 4.14 2.44 -21.61
C VAL A 137 4.56 3.30 -22.80
N ARG A 138 5.87 3.36 -23.08
CA ARG A 138 6.38 4.18 -24.21
C ARG A 138 5.90 3.64 -25.56
N ARG A 139 6.00 2.32 -25.77
CA ARG A 139 5.53 1.67 -27.00
C ARG A 139 4.02 1.82 -27.20
N MET A 140 3.23 1.79 -26.12
CA MET A 140 1.79 1.99 -26.20
C MET A 140 1.44 3.40 -26.70
N PHE A 141 2.12 4.44 -26.18
CA PHE A 141 1.92 5.81 -26.66
C PHE A 141 2.46 6.00 -28.08
N GLU A 142 3.60 5.40 -28.42
CA GLU A 142 4.19 5.42 -29.77
C GLU A 142 3.26 4.78 -30.80
N ALA A 143 2.54 3.69 -30.44
CA ALA A 143 1.59 3.02 -31.31
C ALA A 143 0.36 3.87 -31.67
N VAL A 144 0.05 4.89 -30.86
CA VAL A 144 -1.02 5.89 -31.16
C VAL A 144 -0.44 7.24 -31.64
N GLY A 145 0.82 7.25 -32.06
CA GLY A 145 1.48 8.41 -32.68
C GLY A 145 2.03 9.45 -31.70
N HIS A 146 2.20 9.12 -30.42
CA HIS A 146 2.71 10.05 -29.42
C HIS A 146 4.04 9.60 -28.81
N VAL A 147 5.00 10.52 -28.71
CA VAL A 147 6.28 10.27 -28.07
C VAL A 147 6.24 10.69 -26.61
N VAL A 148 6.63 9.77 -25.71
CA VAL A 148 6.71 10.04 -24.27
C VAL A 148 8.00 10.79 -23.97
N SER A 149 7.88 12.08 -23.64
CA SER A 149 9.02 12.96 -23.30
C SER A 149 9.49 12.75 -21.86
N ARG A 150 8.59 12.38 -20.94
CA ARG A 150 8.92 12.08 -19.54
C ARG A 150 8.03 10.99 -19.00
N LEU A 151 8.63 10.09 -18.21
CA LEU A 151 7.92 8.96 -17.61
C LEU A 151 8.36 8.82 -16.13
N ILE A 152 7.38 8.87 -15.22
CA ILE A 152 7.63 8.80 -13.79
C ILE A 152 6.74 7.72 -13.21
N ARG A 153 7.30 6.68 -12.57
CA ARG A 153 6.50 5.72 -11.83
C ARG A 153 6.09 6.30 -10.48
N THR A 154 4.79 6.53 -10.31
CA THR A 154 4.22 7.17 -9.12
C THR A 154 3.73 6.18 -8.08
N ARG A 155 3.39 4.93 -8.48
CA ARG A 155 2.96 3.87 -7.58
C ARG A 155 3.51 2.50 -7.99
N TYR A 156 3.77 1.68 -6.99
CA TYR A 156 4.08 0.26 -7.14
C TYR A 156 3.36 -0.54 -6.06
N GLY A 157 2.34 -1.30 -6.45
CA GLY A 157 1.47 -2.01 -5.51
C GLY A 157 0.83 -1.07 -4.50
N ILE A 158 1.09 -1.31 -3.22
CA ILE A 158 0.52 -0.51 -2.12
C ILE A 158 1.29 0.80 -1.83
N PHE A 159 2.47 1.00 -2.43
CA PHE A 159 3.28 2.19 -2.16
C PHE A 159 3.13 3.24 -3.24
N LEU A 160 2.86 4.47 -2.79
CA LEU A 160 2.95 5.69 -3.58
C LEU A 160 4.33 6.32 -3.41
N LEU A 161 4.80 7.00 -4.43
CA LEU A 161 6.00 7.83 -4.35
C LEU A 161 5.70 9.03 -3.45
N PRO A 162 6.32 9.15 -2.25
CA PRO A 162 6.05 10.26 -1.36
C PRO A 162 6.54 11.59 -1.98
N PRO A 163 5.76 12.67 -1.95
CA PRO A 163 6.19 13.99 -2.46
C PRO A 163 7.47 14.51 -1.80
N ARG A 164 7.69 14.16 -0.51
CA ARG A 164 8.89 14.51 0.25
C ARG A 164 10.16 13.79 -0.20
N LEU A 165 10.01 12.62 -0.83
CA LEU A 165 11.16 11.82 -1.27
C LEU A 165 11.76 12.42 -2.54
N ARG A 166 12.86 13.15 -2.39
CA ARG A 166 13.56 13.81 -3.51
C ARG A 166 14.24 12.79 -4.42
N ARG A 167 14.44 13.15 -5.69
CA ARG A 167 15.18 12.33 -6.67
C ARG A 167 16.57 11.97 -6.17
N GLY A 168 16.98 10.73 -6.40
CA GLY A 168 18.26 10.19 -5.94
C GLY A 168 18.34 9.95 -4.43
N LYS A 169 17.22 10.06 -3.71
CA LYS A 169 17.11 9.75 -2.28
C LYS A 169 16.29 8.51 -2.06
N TRP A 170 16.49 7.90 -0.91
CA TRP A 170 15.77 6.72 -0.47
C TRP A 170 15.20 6.91 0.94
N GLU A 171 14.20 6.12 1.25
CA GLU A 171 13.55 6.05 2.56
C GLU A 171 13.31 4.57 2.90
N GLU A 172 13.66 4.14 4.09
CA GLU A 172 13.40 2.77 4.55
C GLU A 172 11.96 2.67 5.04
N ILE A 173 11.30 1.59 4.65
CA ILE A 173 9.92 1.32 5.04
C ILE A 173 9.91 0.78 6.47
N GLU A 174 9.06 1.35 7.31
CA GLU A 174 8.87 0.95 8.69
C GLU A 174 8.23 -0.44 8.81
N ALA A 175 8.34 -1.05 9.99
CA ALA A 175 7.85 -2.40 10.26
C ALA A 175 6.36 -2.61 9.90
N GLY A 176 5.50 -1.62 10.16
CA GLY A 176 4.09 -1.66 9.78
C GLY A 176 3.87 -1.72 8.26
N GLY A 177 4.63 -0.93 7.51
CA GLY A 177 4.63 -0.94 6.05
C GLY A 177 5.13 -2.27 5.48
N ILE A 178 6.18 -2.84 6.08
CA ILE A 178 6.70 -4.17 5.70
C ILE A 178 5.64 -5.25 5.96
N TYR A 179 4.96 -5.20 7.10
CA TYR A 179 3.87 -6.13 7.41
C TYR A 179 2.76 -6.08 6.35
N ASN A 180 2.31 -4.88 5.99
CA ASN A 180 1.28 -4.69 4.97
C ASN A 180 1.75 -5.17 3.59
N LEU A 181 3.02 -4.93 3.24
CA LEU A 181 3.61 -5.40 2.00
C LEU A 181 3.69 -6.94 1.93
N MET A 182 4.12 -7.58 3.01
CA MET A 182 4.17 -9.05 3.12
C MET A 182 2.78 -9.66 2.98
N LYS A 183 1.78 -9.08 3.67
CA LYS A 183 0.37 -9.48 3.55
C LYS A 183 -0.15 -9.31 2.13
N PHE A 184 0.13 -8.18 1.49
CA PHE A 184 -0.22 -7.90 0.09
C PHE A 184 0.42 -8.92 -0.86
N ALA A 185 1.67 -9.30 -0.63
CA ALA A 185 2.39 -10.30 -1.40
C ALA A 185 1.97 -11.75 -1.09
N GLY A 186 1.04 -11.97 -0.15
CA GLY A 186 0.61 -13.30 0.30
C GLY A 186 1.69 -14.07 1.05
N LEU A 187 2.60 -13.38 1.73
CA LEU A 187 3.70 -13.95 2.48
C LEU A 187 3.47 -13.80 3.99
N LYS A 188 3.89 -14.83 4.74
CA LYS A 188 3.87 -14.77 6.22
C LYS A 188 5.09 -14.01 6.73
N MET A 189 4.88 -13.16 7.74
CA MET A 189 6.00 -12.56 8.46
C MET A 189 6.81 -13.63 9.17
N PRO A 190 8.16 -13.56 9.10
CA PRO A 190 9.01 -14.39 9.94
C PRO A 190 8.70 -14.08 11.40
N GLN A 191 8.25 -15.08 12.14
CA GLN A 191 8.00 -14.90 13.57
C GLN A 191 9.35 -14.82 14.32
N PRO A 192 9.51 -13.89 15.28
CA PRO A 192 10.61 -13.93 16.21
C PRO A 192 10.51 -15.27 16.95
N GLN A 193 11.45 -16.17 16.75
CA GLN A 193 11.49 -17.36 17.57
C GLN A 193 11.80 -16.92 18.99
N ASP A 194 10.86 -17.11 19.90
CA ASP A 194 11.01 -16.89 21.32
C ASP A 194 12.23 -17.70 21.80
N LYS A 195 13.29 -17.00 22.17
CA LYS A 195 14.51 -17.61 22.70
C LYS A 195 14.31 -18.22 24.10
N ARG A 196 13.07 -18.32 24.57
CA ARG A 196 12.74 -18.80 25.92
C ARG A 196 11.96 -20.10 25.89
N ARG A 197 12.56 -21.14 25.33
CA ARG A 197 12.33 -22.51 25.77
C ARG A 197 13.65 -23.24 25.66
N ASN A 198 14.45 -23.06 26.70
CA ASN A 198 15.52 -23.98 27.02
C ASN A 198 14.85 -25.17 27.73
N PRO A 199 14.71 -26.34 27.08
CA PRO A 199 14.10 -27.50 27.75
C PRO A 199 15.01 -28.16 28.75
N ASN A 200 16.12 -27.53 29.15
CA ASN A 200 17.18 -28.13 29.95
C ASN A 200 17.26 -27.59 31.39
N THR A 201 16.12 -27.13 31.95
CA THR A 201 15.98 -26.87 33.38
C THR A 201 15.01 -27.87 34.04
N GLN A 202 14.99 -29.11 33.54
CA GLN A 202 14.44 -30.23 34.30
C GLN A 202 15.60 -31.15 34.65
N GLY A 203 16.00 -31.08 35.88
CA GLY A 203 16.86 -32.07 36.46
C GLY A 203 18.04 -31.52 37.24
N ARG A 204 17.77 -30.92 38.40
CA ARG A 204 18.65 -31.08 39.56
C ARG A 204 17.87 -30.77 40.83
N ASP A 205 17.86 -31.83 41.62
CA ASP A 205 17.63 -31.87 43.05
C ASP A 205 16.22 -31.69 43.60
N SER A 206 15.46 -32.78 43.50
CA SER A 206 14.53 -33.16 44.54
C SER A 206 15.29 -33.89 45.66
N ARG A 207 15.88 -33.16 46.61
CA ARG A 207 16.08 -33.63 47.96
C ARG A 207 15.15 -32.85 48.85
N SER A 208 14.04 -33.46 49.20
CA SER A 208 13.16 -33.04 50.27
C SER A 208 13.87 -33.21 51.59
N PRO A 209 13.96 -32.20 52.43
CA PRO A 209 14.08 -32.42 53.86
C PRO A 209 12.68 -32.71 54.41
N ALA A 210 12.60 -33.76 55.23
CA ALA A 210 11.41 -34.17 55.92
C ALA A 210 10.94 -33.12 56.93
N GLY A 211 9.64 -32.92 56.96
CA GLY A 211 8.85 -32.61 58.13
C GLY A 211 9.16 -31.33 58.90
N GLU A 212 8.45 -30.26 58.58
CA GLU A 212 8.00 -29.28 59.56
C GLU A 212 6.58 -28.89 59.22
N ASP A 213 5.69 -29.05 60.17
CA ASP A 213 4.27 -28.67 60.11
C ASP A 213 4.16 -27.19 59.82
N PHE A 214 3.76 -26.85 58.59
CA PHE A 214 3.43 -25.51 58.22
C PHE A 214 2.01 -25.17 58.70
N GLN A 215 1.91 -24.54 59.88
CA GLN A 215 0.67 -23.86 60.29
C GLN A 215 0.54 -22.57 59.52
N PRO A 216 -0.53 -22.37 58.76
CA PRO A 216 -0.77 -21.09 58.07
C PRO A 216 -1.03 -19.99 59.08
N ASP A 217 -0.34 -18.87 58.97
CA ASP A 217 -0.49 -17.67 59.78
C ASP A 217 -1.93 -17.12 59.62
N PRO A 218 -2.74 -17.06 60.72
CA PRO A 218 -4.12 -16.60 60.65
C PRO A 218 -4.27 -15.09 60.38
N MET A 219 -3.18 -14.34 60.22
CA MET A 219 -3.20 -12.89 59.96
C MET A 219 -2.85 -12.52 58.52
N GLN A 220 -2.63 -13.44 57.63
CA GLN A 220 -2.55 -13.15 56.20
C GLN A 220 -3.95 -13.08 55.57
N THR A 221 -4.60 -11.96 55.74
CA THR A 221 -5.75 -11.59 54.94
C THR A 221 -5.25 -11.27 53.54
N SER A 222 -5.68 -12.06 52.56
CA SER A 222 -5.44 -11.83 51.14
C SER A 222 -6.21 -10.61 50.64
N VAL A 223 -5.72 -9.40 50.92
CA VAL A 223 -6.32 -8.13 50.48
C VAL A 223 -5.97 -7.81 49.02
N SER A 224 -5.20 -8.68 48.33
CA SER A 224 -4.82 -8.45 46.92
C SER A 224 -5.83 -8.91 45.87
N TYR A 225 -7.01 -9.44 46.28
CA TYR A 225 -7.99 -9.96 45.33
C TYR A 225 -9.01 -8.90 44.80
N TRP A 226 -9.01 -7.71 45.36
CA TRP A 226 -10.01 -6.67 45.04
C TRP A 226 -9.49 -5.55 44.12
N GLY A 227 -8.32 -5.71 43.53
CA GLY A 227 -7.68 -4.68 42.72
C GLY A 227 -7.42 -4.98 41.23
N SER A 228 -7.77 -6.18 40.74
CA SER A 228 -7.59 -6.46 39.31
C SER A 228 -8.83 -6.13 38.50
N ARG A 229 -8.68 -5.36 37.45
CA ARG A 229 -9.75 -4.96 36.52
C ARG A 229 -10.51 -6.13 35.89
N ASP A 230 -9.97 -7.34 35.92
CA ASP A 230 -10.59 -8.54 35.35
C ASP A 230 -11.67 -9.14 36.25
N ALA A 231 -11.70 -8.82 37.55
CA ALA A 231 -12.75 -9.29 38.45
C ALA A 231 -14.08 -8.53 38.29
N LEU A 232 -14.03 -7.32 37.74
CA LEU A 232 -15.22 -6.49 37.51
C LEU A 232 -15.97 -6.85 36.22
N THR A 233 -15.32 -7.53 35.28
CA THR A 233 -15.93 -7.95 34.00
C THR A 233 -16.67 -9.30 34.11
N GLN A 234 -16.39 -10.11 35.12
CA GLN A 234 -17.08 -11.38 35.32
C GLN A 234 -18.32 -11.28 36.21
N ALA A 235 -18.51 -10.18 36.93
CA ALA A 235 -19.66 -9.99 37.81
C ALA A 235 -20.91 -9.41 37.12
N SER A 236 -20.80 -8.98 35.84
CA SER A 236 -21.91 -8.40 35.08
C SER A 236 -22.65 -9.37 34.12
N GLY A 237 -22.36 -10.65 34.21
CA GLY A 237 -22.85 -11.65 33.25
C GLY A 237 -23.79 -12.73 33.75
N HIS A 238 -24.45 -12.59 34.90
CA HIS A 238 -25.48 -13.56 35.31
C HIS A 238 -26.58 -12.87 36.11
N GLY A 239 -27.76 -12.78 35.49
CA GLY A 239 -28.98 -12.45 36.23
C GLY A 239 -30.01 -11.64 35.44
N ALA A 240 -30.69 -12.28 34.52
CA ALA A 240 -32.02 -11.83 34.13
C ALA A 240 -32.92 -13.03 33.90
N LEU A 241 -33.66 -13.38 34.92
CA LEU A 241 -34.80 -14.24 34.83
C LEU A 241 -36.06 -13.39 34.50
N THR A 242 -36.69 -13.79 33.42
CA THR A 242 -38.14 -13.80 33.17
C THR A 242 -39.04 -12.83 33.91
N HIS A 243 -39.81 -12.03 33.17
CA HIS A 243 -41.30 -11.98 33.36
C HIS A 243 -42.02 -11.60 32.05
N GLN A 244 -42.89 -12.51 31.64
CA GLN A 244 -43.99 -12.29 30.71
C GLN A 244 -44.93 -11.22 31.28
N ASN A 245 -45.51 -10.30 30.47
CA ASN A 245 -46.93 -10.29 30.21
C ASN A 245 -47.37 -9.14 29.29
N ARG A 246 -48.12 -9.53 28.28
CA ARG A 246 -49.37 -8.98 27.73
C ARG A 246 -49.57 -7.48 27.51
N GLY A 247 -49.82 -7.16 26.26
CA GLY A 247 -51.10 -6.54 25.93
C GLY A 247 -51.07 -5.09 25.50
N GLY A 248 -51.59 -4.82 24.33
CA GLY A 248 -52.26 -3.54 24.07
C GLY A 248 -51.77 -2.75 22.85
N LYS A 249 -52.36 -3.04 21.70
CA LYS A 249 -52.70 -2.07 20.65
C LYS A 249 -54.01 -1.38 21.08
N PRO A 250 -54.47 -0.27 20.46
CA PRO A 250 -54.13 0.47 19.25
C PRO A 250 -54.34 2.00 19.35
N GLY A 251 -54.08 2.70 18.25
CA GLY A 251 -54.94 3.84 17.97
C GLY A 251 -54.29 5.18 17.62
N GLY A 252 -54.60 5.64 16.42
CA GLY A 252 -54.95 7.01 16.07
C GLY A 252 -53.75 7.94 15.77
N GLY A 253 -53.56 8.50 14.60
CA GLY A 253 -54.51 9.28 13.84
C GLY A 253 -53.99 10.72 13.75
N GLY A 254 -53.96 11.34 12.54
CA GLY A 254 -53.77 12.78 12.37
C GLY A 254 -52.64 13.14 11.44
N SER A 255 -52.75 13.20 10.16
CA SER A 255 -53.24 14.25 9.22
C SER A 255 -52.77 15.68 9.53
N GLY A 256 -52.10 16.29 8.54
CA GLY A 256 -51.76 17.70 8.51
C GLY A 256 -50.96 18.04 7.26
N GLU A 257 -51.59 18.25 6.23
CA GLU A 257 -51.59 19.13 5.06
C GLU A 257 -51.02 20.52 5.32
N GLY A 258 -50.43 21.09 4.24
CA GLY A 258 -50.14 22.52 4.08
C GLY A 258 -49.00 22.73 3.08
N ARG A 259 -49.26 22.76 1.78
CA ARG A 259 -49.48 23.94 0.90
C ARG A 259 -48.47 25.03 1.17
N GLY A 260 -47.72 25.55 0.23
CA GLY A 260 -47.92 25.89 -1.15
C GLY A 260 -46.81 26.87 -1.60
N PRO A 261 -46.82 27.41 -2.79
CA PRO A 261 -45.63 27.81 -3.54
C PRO A 261 -45.42 29.33 -3.57
N PHE A 262 -44.18 29.76 -3.92
CA PHE A 262 -43.97 31.12 -4.39
C PHE A 262 -43.17 31.17 -5.72
N ARG A 263 -43.88 31.73 -6.68
CA ARG A 263 -43.42 32.22 -7.98
C ARG A 263 -42.86 33.62 -7.85
N GLY A 264 -41.99 34.00 -8.76
CA GLY A 264 -41.66 35.37 -9.13
C GLY A 264 -40.38 35.37 -9.98
N ARG A 265 -40.36 35.32 -11.29
CA ARG A 265 -40.61 36.41 -12.27
C ARG A 265 -39.72 37.62 -11.94
N THR A 266 -38.89 38.22 -12.81
CA THR A 266 -38.98 38.67 -14.22
C THR A 266 -37.65 39.24 -14.67
N GLN A 267 -37.36 39.13 -15.97
CA GLN A 267 -36.94 40.20 -16.90
C GLN A 267 -35.61 40.92 -16.62
N GLY A 268 -34.74 41.18 -17.51
CA GLY A 268 -34.80 41.38 -18.93
C GLY A 268 -33.59 42.20 -19.29
N GLY A 269 -33.15 42.19 -20.55
CA GLY A 269 -32.26 43.25 -21.03
C GLY A 269 -31.11 42.79 -21.94
N ARG A 270 -31.37 42.65 -23.18
CA ARG A 270 -30.44 42.92 -24.31
C ARG A 270 -30.71 44.38 -24.76
N PRO A 271 -29.96 45.02 -25.73
CA PRO A 271 -28.66 44.74 -26.38
C PRO A 271 -27.80 46.04 -26.56
N GLY A 272 -26.66 45.91 -27.27
CA GLY A 272 -25.89 47.03 -27.82
C GLY A 272 -24.53 46.50 -28.29
N ALA A 273 -24.25 46.31 -29.45
CA ALA A 273 -23.99 46.86 -30.77
C ALA A 273 -22.93 47.98 -30.78
N GLY A 274 -21.93 47.81 -31.66
CA GLY A 274 -20.97 48.79 -32.18
C GLY A 274 -19.57 48.54 -31.65
N GLY A 275 -18.54 48.27 -32.42
CA GLY A 275 -18.14 48.83 -33.72
C GLY A 275 -16.75 49.42 -33.56
N GLN A 276 -15.84 48.91 -34.20
CA GLN A 276 -14.68 49.32 -34.99
C GLN A 276 -13.55 48.29 -34.86
#